data_d3ce1ac608060f12b4b265153074123e
#
_entry.id   d3ce1ac608060f12b4b265153074123e
#
_cell.length_a   1.000
_cell.length_b   1.000
_cell.length_c   1.000
_cell.angle_alpha   90.00
_cell.angle_beta   90.00
_cell.angle_gamma   90.00
#
_symmetry.space_group_name_H-M   'P 1'
#
loop_
_entity.id
_entity.type
_entity.pdbx_description
1 polymer ?
#
loop_
_entity_poly.entity_id
_entity_poly.type
_entity_poly.pdbx_seq_one_letter_code
_entity_poly.pdbx_strand_id
1 'polypeptide(L)'
;MSFLTNLGVKIPPGVVAQLYFMRWRIEKVFDEIKNKLGETKAWAKSENAKKMQAHFITLAYNLGQLLHADLIENEALTDPINQKKRRNRLEKLKERLVTENRTLPLLRITLQKATQLSVKFYRWLRHEIHHPSPWHLSVARLKHLYDDF
;
A
#
# COMPACT_ATOMS: atom_id res chain seq x y z
N MET A 1 23.57 -1.37 9.10
CA MET A 1 22.90 -0.07 9.00
C MET A 1 22.94 0.55 10.38
N SER A 2 23.52 1.72 10.56
CA SER A 2 23.61 2.41 11.85
C SER A 2 22.68 3.61 11.84
N PHE A 3 21.97 3.85 12.94
CA PHE A 3 21.06 4.97 13.11
C PHE A 3 21.61 5.90 14.19
N LEU A 4 21.68 7.20 13.88
CA LEU A 4 21.92 8.24 14.87
C LEU A 4 20.57 8.70 15.43
N THR A 5 20.43 8.70 16.76
CA THR A 5 19.21 9.11 17.45
C THR A 5 19.55 9.90 18.71
N ASN A 6 18.74 10.88 19.04
CA ASN A 6 18.77 11.59 20.32
C ASN A 6 17.82 10.95 21.37
N LEU A 7 17.21 9.83 21.04
CA LEU A 7 16.39 9.08 21.98
C LEU A 7 17.29 8.43 23.03
N GLY A 8 16.89 8.52 24.30
CA GLY A 8 17.70 8.01 25.41
C GLY A 8 17.96 6.49 25.33
N VAL A 9 19.03 6.06 25.98
CA VAL A 9 19.52 4.65 26.00
C VAL A 9 18.47 3.64 26.45
N LYS A 10 17.36 4.08 27.07
CA LYS A 10 16.26 3.23 27.53
C LYS A 10 15.38 2.68 26.39
N ILE A 11 15.52 3.23 25.17
CA ILE A 11 14.72 2.78 24.02
C ILE A 11 15.50 1.71 23.25
N PRO A 12 14.96 0.49 23.13
CA PRO A 12 15.62 -0.59 22.40
C PRO A 12 15.91 -0.19 20.94
N PRO A 13 17.08 -0.56 20.38
CA PRO A 13 17.44 -0.23 18.99
C PRO A 13 16.40 -0.70 17.95
N GLY A 14 15.70 -1.80 18.24
CA GLY A 14 14.63 -2.30 17.38
C GLY A 14 13.42 -1.35 17.27
N VAL A 15 13.08 -0.63 18.35
CA VAL A 15 12.01 0.37 18.34
C VAL A 15 12.42 1.57 17.50
N VAL A 16 13.67 2.01 17.59
CA VAL A 16 14.21 3.11 16.76
C VAL A 16 14.16 2.72 15.27
N ALA A 17 14.59 1.51 14.95
CA ALA A 17 14.51 0.98 13.58
C ALA A 17 13.06 0.92 13.07
N GLN A 18 12.11 0.50 13.93
CA GLN A 18 10.69 0.45 13.58
C GLN A 18 10.09 1.83 13.37
N LEU A 19 10.40 2.82 14.21
CA LEU A 19 9.98 4.21 14.03
C LEU A 19 10.50 4.79 12.72
N TYR A 20 11.79 4.56 12.41
CA TYR A 20 12.35 4.96 11.13
C TYR A 20 11.66 4.27 9.95
N PHE A 21 11.31 3.02 10.10
CA PHE A 21 10.57 2.26 9.10
C PHE A 21 9.13 2.80 8.91
N MET A 22 8.47 3.25 9.98
CA MET A 22 7.14 3.87 9.90
C MET A 22 7.18 5.20 9.12
N ARG A 23 8.31 5.94 9.13
CA ARG A 23 8.49 7.13 8.30
C ARG A 23 8.33 6.83 6.80
N TRP A 24 8.78 5.66 6.36
CA TRP A 24 8.62 5.20 4.97
C TRP A 24 7.15 5.04 4.54
N ARG A 25 6.24 4.87 5.48
CA ARG A 25 4.81 4.86 5.20
C ARG A 25 4.32 6.20 4.67
N ILE A 26 4.84 7.28 5.21
CA ILE A 26 4.50 8.65 4.77
C ILE A 26 4.98 8.86 3.33
N GLU A 27 6.21 8.45 3.02
CA GLU A 27 6.74 8.53 1.64
C GLU A 27 5.91 7.71 0.65
N LYS A 28 5.43 6.55 1.06
CA LYS A 28 4.51 5.74 0.24
C LYS A 28 3.17 6.41 0.01
N VAL A 29 2.59 7.04 1.02
CA VAL A 29 1.34 7.81 0.88
C VAL A 29 1.54 8.93 -0.15
N PHE A 30 2.64 9.67 -0.08
CA PHE A 30 2.95 10.70 -1.07
C PHE A 30 3.17 10.13 -2.48
N ASP A 31 3.85 8.99 -2.60
CA ASP A 31 4.00 8.30 -3.88
C ASP A 31 2.65 7.83 -4.45
N GLU A 32 1.78 7.30 -3.61
CA GLU A 32 0.43 6.90 -4.00
C GLU A 32 -0.42 8.10 -4.45
N ILE A 33 -0.36 9.20 -3.73
CA ILE A 33 -1.07 10.43 -4.09
C ILE A 33 -0.55 10.96 -5.44
N LYS A 34 0.75 11.11 -5.60
CA LYS A 34 1.35 11.66 -6.82
C LYS A 34 1.15 10.76 -8.03
N ASN A 35 1.46 9.49 -7.89
CA ASN A 35 1.57 8.59 -9.04
C ASN A 35 0.29 7.82 -9.32
N LYS A 36 -0.55 7.57 -8.31
CA LYS A 36 -1.76 6.78 -8.46
C LYS A 36 -3.02 7.64 -8.55
N LEU A 37 -3.13 8.68 -7.73
CA LEU A 37 -4.23 9.65 -7.84
C LEU A 37 -3.95 10.73 -8.90
N GLY A 38 -2.71 10.81 -9.40
CA GLY A 38 -2.35 11.72 -10.50
C GLY A 38 -2.20 13.19 -10.08
N GLU A 39 -2.13 13.47 -8.78
CA GLU A 39 -2.03 14.81 -8.21
C GLU A 39 -0.57 15.29 -8.18
N THR A 40 -0.07 15.69 -9.35
CA THR A 40 1.33 16.14 -9.50
C THR A 40 1.50 17.65 -9.49
N LYS A 41 0.41 18.41 -9.66
CA LYS A 41 0.45 19.86 -9.78
C LYS A 41 -0.53 20.53 -8.81
N ALA A 42 -0.15 21.72 -8.32
CA ALA A 42 -1.06 22.55 -7.55
C ALA A 42 -2.19 23.10 -8.45
N TRP A 43 -3.43 23.06 -7.98
CA TRP A 43 -4.61 23.56 -8.69
C TRP A 43 -4.57 25.07 -8.86
N ALA A 44 -3.98 25.78 -7.88
CA ALA A 44 -3.84 27.22 -7.94
C ALA A 44 -2.58 27.70 -7.19
N LYS A 45 -2.21 28.97 -7.40
CA LYS A 45 -1.04 29.58 -6.77
C LYS A 45 -1.27 29.99 -5.31
N SER A 46 -2.53 30.27 -4.91
CA SER A 46 -2.84 30.75 -3.58
C SER A 46 -2.60 29.68 -2.50
N GLU A 47 -2.16 30.09 -1.33
CA GLU A 47 -1.88 29.20 -0.21
C GLU A 47 -3.15 28.47 0.27
N ASN A 48 -4.28 29.17 0.33
CA ASN A 48 -5.56 28.56 0.70
C ASN A 48 -5.99 27.47 -0.28
N ALA A 49 -5.82 27.68 -1.59
CA ALA A 49 -6.13 26.66 -2.57
C ALA A 49 -5.23 25.43 -2.45
N LYS A 50 -3.94 25.63 -2.16
CA LYS A 50 -3.02 24.51 -1.88
C LYS A 50 -3.41 23.72 -0.64
N LYS A 51 -3.81 24.41 0.44
CA LYS A 51 -4.33 23.77 1.67
C LYS A 51 -5.59 22.98 1.37
N MET A 52 -6.55 23.57 0.67
CA MET A 52 -7.79 22.88 0.27
C MET A 52 -7.51 21.65 -0.60
N GLN A 53 -6.62 21.77 -1.59
CA GLN A 53 -6.18 20.63 -2.39
C GLN A 53 -5.61 19.50 -1.51
N ALA A 54 -4.73 19.83 -0.56
CA ALA A 54 -4.16 18.83 0.35
C ALA A 54 -5.24 18.11 1.17
N HIS A 55 -6.25 18.84 1.66
CA HIS A 55 -7.38 18.23 2.38
C HIS A 55 -8.21 17.32 1.49
N PHE A 56 -8.55 17.76 0.27
CA PHE A 56 -9.30 16.92 -0.69
C PHE A 56 -8.56 15.66 -1.08
N ILE A 57 -7.27 15.77 -1.34
CA ILE A 57 -6.42 14.61 -1.69
C ILE A 57 -6.36 13.61 -0.52
N THR A 58 -6.19 14.12 0.70
CA THR A 58 -6.17 13.28 1.91
C THR A 58 -7.50 12.58 2.11
N LEU A 59 -8.61 13.30 1.91
CA LEU A 59 -9.96 12.73 1.99
C LEU A 59 -10.17 11.64 0.94
N ALA A 60 -9.83 11.93 -0.32
CA ALA A 60 -9.95 10.97 -1.43
C ALA A 60 -9.08 9.71 -1.19
N TYR A 61 -7.87 9.90 -0.67
CA TYR A 61 -7.00 8.79 -0.30
C TYR A 61 -7.63 7.92 0.81
N ASN A 62 -8.12 8.53 1.87
CA ASN A 62 -8.72 7.81 2.99
C ASN A 62 -9.99 7.06 2.55
N LEU A 63 -10.85 7.69 1.75
CA LEU A 63 -12.04 7.05 1.18
C LEU A 63 -11.65 5.85 0.29
N GLY A 64 -10.61 6.00 -0.53
CA GLY A 64 -10.08 4.91 -1.33
C GLY A 64 -9.54 3.75 -0.48
N GLN A 65 -8.88 4.03 0.63
CA GLN A 65 -8.42 2.99 1.56
C GLN A 65 -9.59 2.26 2.25
N LEU A 66 -10.62 3.01 2.67
CA LEU A 66 -11.82 2.43 3.28
C LEU A 66 -12.57 1.54 2.28
N LEU A 67 -12.79 2.02 1.05
CA LEU A 67 -13.38 1.22 -0.01
C LEU A 67 -12.57 -0.05 -0.32
N HIS A 68 -11.25 0.06 -0.35
CA HIS A 68 -10.38 -1.09 -0.58
C HIS A 68 -10.48 -2.12 0.54
N ALA A 69 -10.52 -1.67 1.80
CA ALA A 69 -10.71 -2.55 2.96
C ALA A 69 -12.07 -3.26 2.92
N ASP A 70 -13.13 -2.51 2.65
CA ASP A 70 -14.50 -3.03 2.54
C ASP A 70 -14.62 -4.09 1.42
N LEU A 71 -14.05 -3.82 0.25
CA LEU A 71 -14.03 -4.78 -0.86
C LEU A 71 -13.25 -6.05 -0.53
N ILE A 72 -12.14 -5.95 0.20
CA ILE A 72 -11.39 -7.14 0.65
C ILE A 72 -12.25 -7.99 1.59
N GLU A 73 -12.96 -7.36 2.51
CA GLU A 73 -13.73 -8.04 3.54
C GLU A 73 -15.04 -8.63 2.99
N ASN A 74 -15.82 -7.82 2.27
CA ASN A 74 -17.18 -8.18 1.87
C ASN A 74 -17.24 -8.94 0.53
N GLU A 75 -16.32 -8.67 -0.39
CA GLU A 75 -16.35 -9.26 -1.73
C GLU A 75 -15.37 -10.43 -1.89
N ALA A 76 -14.73 -10.86 -0.81
CA ALA A 76 -13.75 -11.98 -0.82
C ALA A 76 -12.75 -11.86 -1.98
N LEU A 77 -12.16 -10.66 -2.16
CA LEU A 77 -11.20 -10.37 -3.24
C LEU A 77 -9.98 -11.29 -3.23
N THR A 78 -9.77 -11.98 -2.13
CA THR A 78 -8.65 -12.92 -1.98
C THR A 78 -9.19 -14.30 -1.69
N ASP A 79 -9.03 -15.23 -2.64
CA ASP A 79 -9.35 -16.64 -2.45
C ASP A 79 -8.53 -17.20 -1.26
N PRO A 80 -9.20 -17.82 -0.25
CA PRO A 80 -8.51 -18.43 0.90
C PRO A 80 -7.47 -19.49 0.49
N ILE A 81 -7.69 -20.20 -0.60
CA ILE A 81 -6.74 -21.20 -1.13
C ILE A 81 -5.48 -20.51 -1.66
N ASN A 82 -5.64 -19.40 -2.38
CA ASN A 82 -4.53 -18.61 -2.87
C ASN A 82 -3.78 -17.90 -1.74
N GLN A 83 -4.48 -17.43 -0.72
CA GLN A 83 -3.86 -16.89 0.49
C GLN A 83 -3.00 -17.94 1.21
N LYS A 84 -3.50 -19.17 1.36
CA LYS A 84 -2.76 -20.27 1.97
C LYS A 84 -1.52 -20.64 1.17
N LYS A 85 -1.63 -20.73 -0.18
CA LYS A 85 -0.47 -20.97 -1.06
C LYS A 85 0.55 -19.85 -0.96
N ARG A 86 0.12 -18.58 -0.88
CA ARG A 86 0.99 -17.41 -0.71
C ARG A 86 1.70 -17.44 0.64
N ARG A 87 0.97 -17.73 1.72
CA ARG A 87 1.54 -17.86 3.06
C ARG A 87 2.62 -18.94 3.10
N ASN A 88 2.34 -20.11 2.56
CA ASN A 88 3.31 -21.20 2.51
C ASN A 88 4.56 -20.87 1.66
N ARG A 89 4.38 -20.15 0.53
CA ARG A 89 5.52 -19.66 -0.27
C ARG A 89 6.36 -18.64 0.50
N LEU A 90 5.70 -17.76 1.24
CA LEU A 90 6.36 -16.72 2.03
C LEU A 90 7.14 -17.35 3.20
N GLU A 91 6.59 -18.36 3.86
CA GLU A 91 7.26 -19.12 4.92
C GLU A 91 8.49 -19.86 4.40
N LYS A 92 8.38 -20.59 3.29
CA LYS A 92 9.52 -21.23 2.64
C LYS A 92 10.61 -20.24 2.23
N LEU A 93 10.21 -19.04 1.77
CA LEU A 93 11.15 -18.00 1.44
C LEU A 93 11.82 -17.43 2.69
N LYS A 94 11.08 -17.27 3.79
CA LYS A 94 11.62 -16.85 5.09
C LYS A 94 12.67 -17.84 5.59
N GLU A 95 12.35 -19.11 5.58
CA GLU A 95 13.27 -20.18 6.00
C GLU A 95 14.57 -20.15 5.19
N ARG A 96 14.47 -20.02 3.85
CA ARG A 96 15.66 -19.89 2.99
C ARG A 96 16.49 -18.65 3.33
N LEU A 97 15.85 -17.50 3.53
CA LEU A 97 16.55 -16.24 3.82
C LEU A 97 17.17 -16.23 5.21
N VAL A 98 16.58 -16.94 6.17
CA VAL A 98 17.17 -17.12 7.51
C VAL A 98 18.38 -18.05 7.43
N THR A 99 18.29 -19.17 6.70
CA THR A 99 19.43 -20.07 6.47
C THR A 99 20.58 -19.41 5.74
N GLU A 100 20.28 -18.47 4.83
CA GLU A 100 21.28 -17.70 4.08
C GLU A 100 21.76 -16.42 4.83
N ASN A 101 21.30 -16.18 6.06
CA ASN A 101 21.59 -14.95 6.85
C ASN A 101 21.20 -13.63 6.12
N ARG A 102 20.18 -13.69 5.25
CA ARG A 102 19.72 -12.59 4.38
C ARG A 102 18.30 -12.12 4.74
N THR A 103 18.15 -11.46 5.89
CA THR A 103 16.83 -11.00 6.38
C THR A 103 16.27 -9.75 5.66
N LEU A 104 17.14 -8.89 5.14
CA LEU A 104 16.73 -7.63 4.47
C LEU A 104 15.86 -7.81 3.20
N PRO A 105 16.10 -8.81 2.32
CA PRO A 105 15.27 -9.01 1.13
C PRO A 105 13.81 -9.33 1.44
N LEU A 106 13.53 -9.97 2.56
CA LEU A 106 12.16 -10.37 2.95
C LEU A 106 11.25 -9.17 3.19
N LEU A 107 11.73 -8.18 3.92
CA LEU A 107 11.01 -6.93 4.16
C LEU A 107 10.73 -6.19 2.85
N ARG A 108 11.71 -6.17 1.95
CA ARG A 108 11.57 -5.56 0.62
C ARG A 108 10.48 -6.24 -0.21
N ILE A 109 10.44 -7.57 -0.24
CA ILE A 109 9.46 -8.35 -0.99
C ILE A 109 8.04 -8.14 -0.45
N THR A 110 7.85 -8.16 0.89
CA THR A 110 6.53 -7.92 1.49
C THR A 110 6.01 -6.52 1.21
N LEU A 111 6.90 -5.53 1.24
CA LEU A 111 6.57 -4.14 0.92
C LEU A 111 6.24 -3.95 -0.57
N GLN A 112 6.98 -4.58 -1.47
CA GLN A 112 6.69 -4.55 -2.91
C GLN A 112 5.30 -5.15 -3.20
N LYS A 113 4.96 -6.29 -2.61
CA LYS A 113 3.64 -6.92 -2.81
C LYS A 113 2.49 -6.04 -2.32
N ALA A 114 2.58 -5.49 -1.12
CA ALA A 114 1.58 -4.57 -0.61
C ALA A 114 1.40 -3.35 -1.54
N THR A 115 2.50 -2.80 -2.07
CA THR A 115 2.47 -1.69 -3.02
C THR A 115 1.82 -2.08 -4.34
N GLN A 116 2.06 -3.28 -4.83
CA GLN A 116 1.49 -3.75 -6.11
C GLN A 116 -0.03 -3.95 -6.03
N LEU A 117 -0.56 -4.47 -4.92
CA LEU A 117 -2.01 -4.59 -4.73
C LEU A 117 -2.69 -3.22 -4.70
N SER A 118 -2.12 -2.27 -3.97
CA SER A 118 -2.60 -0.89 -3.94
C SER A 118 -2.55 -0.22 -5.32
N VAL A 119 -1.50 -0.46 -6.13
CA VAL A 119 -1.43 0.02 -7.52
C VAL A 119 -2.55 -0.54 -8.38
N LYS A 120 -2.81 -1.85 -8.28
CA LYS A 120 -3.88 -2.52 -9.03
C LYS A 120 -5.25 -1.95 -8.65
N PHE A 121 -5.51 -1.78 -7.35
CA PHE A 121 -6.74 -1.19 -6.84
C PHE A 121 -6.99 0.22 -7.40
N TYR A 122 -6.01 1.13 -7.29
CA TYR A 122 -6.19 2.50 -7.78
C TYR A 122 -6.28 2.59 -9.31
N ARG A 123 -5.63 1.69 -10.06
CA ARG A 123 -5.82 1.60 -11.52
C ARG A 123 -7.24 1.16 -11.86
N TRP A 124 -7.75 0.15 -11.19
CA TRP A 124 -9.13 -0.29 -11.34
C TRP A 124 -10.11 0.83 -10.96
N LEU A 125 -9.94 1.46 -9.82
CA LEU A 125 -10.80 2.56 -9.35
C LEU A 125 -10.84 3.72 -10.38
N ARG A 126 -9.69 4.13 -10.88
CA ARG A 126 -9.62 5.16 -11.93
C ARG A 126 -10.34 4.73 -13.20
N HIS A 127 -10.18 3.49 -13.63
CA HIS A 127 -10.88 2.97 -14.80
C HIS A 127 -12.38 3.02 -14.61
N GLU A 128 -12.91 2.58 -13.46
CA GLU A 128 -14.34 2.57 -13.18
C GLU A 128 -14.95 3.96 -13.05
N ILE A 129 -14.19 4.95 -12.58
CA ILE A 129 -14.62 6.36 -12.55
C ILE A 129 -14.80 6.91 -13.98
N HIS A 130 -13.91 6.56 -14.89
CA HIS A 130 -13.97 7.06 -16.28
C HIS A 130 -14.89 6.24 -17.17
N HIS A 131 -15.03 4.96 -16.89
CA HIS A 131 -15.83 4.00 -17.65
C HIS A 131 -16.70 3.19 -16.70
N PRO A 132 -17.77 3.81 -16.14
CA PRO A 132 -18.61 3.15 -15.16
C PRO A 132 -19.27 1.91 -15.74
N SER A 133 -19.17 0.80 -15.03
CA SER A 133 -19.80 -0.46 -15.38
C SER A 133 -20.69 -0.94 -14.23
N PRO A 134 -21.62 -1.89 -14.48
CA PRO A 134 -22.39 -2.50 -13.41
C PRO A 134 -21.49 -3.05 -12.31
N TRP A 135 -21.88 -2.83 -11.05
CA TRP A 135 -21.04 -3.14 -9.87
C TRP A 135 -20.47 -4.56 -9.87
N HIS A 136 -21.32 -5.56 -10.18
CA HIS A 136 -20.90 -6.96 -10.22
C HIS A 136 -19.80 -7.25 -11.26
N LEU A 137 -19.82 -6.58 -12.41
CA LEU A 137 -18.79 -6.71 -13.45
C LEU A 137 -17.50 -5.97 -13.05
N SER A 138 -17.64 -4.82 -12.43
CA SER A 138 -16.52 -4.04 -11.90
C SER A 138 -15.76 -4.84 -10.83
N VAL A 139 -16.46 -5.41 -9.87
CA VAL A 139 -15.87 -6.25 -8.82
C VAL A 139 -15.25 -7.53 -9.39
N ALA A 140 -15.89 -8.17 -10.38
CA ALA A 140 -15.32 -9.34 -11.04
C ALA A 140 -13.97 -9.03 -11.71
N ARG A 141 -13.84 -7.88 -12.37
CA ARG A 141 -12.56 -7.41 -12.93
C ARG A 141 -11.50 -7.21 -11.85
N LEU A 142 -11.88 -6.62 -10.71
CA LEU A 142 -10.95 -6.44 -9.60
C LEU A 142 -10.48 -7.80 -9.03
N LYS A 143 -11.38 -8.76 -8.87
CA LYS A 143 -11.06 -10.13 -8.46
C LYS A 143 -10.03 -10.77 -9.40
N HIS A 144 -10.28 -10.72 -10.69
CA HIS A 144 -9.34 -11.23 -11.70
C HIS A 144 -7.96 -10.58 -11.58
N LEU A 145 -7.90 -9.26 -11.42
CA LEU A 145 -6.63 -8.55 -11.20
C LEU A 145 -5.88 -8.99 -9.94
N TYR A 146 -6.59 -9.49 -8.93
CA TYR A 146 -6.01 -9.97 -7.68
C TYR A 146 -5.58 -11.43 -7.75
N ASP A 147 -6.25 -12.25 -8.55
CA ASP A 147 -5.94 -13.68 -8.74
C ASP A 147 -4.66 -13.89 -9.55
N ASP A 148 -4.36 -13.01 -10.50
CA ASP A 148 -3.13 -13.01 -11.28
C ASP A 148 -1.85 -12.72 -10.45
N PHE A 149 -1.97 -12.66 -9.12
CA PHE A 149 -0.92 -12.28 -8.19
C PHE A 149 -0.55 -13.40 -7.22
#